data_6a9d564914f32274cc516ba944627ac1
#
_entry.id   6a9d564914f32274cc516ba944627ac1
#
_cell.length_a   1.000
_cell.length_b   1.000
_cell.length_c   1.000
_cell.angle_alpha   90.00
_cell.angle_beta   90.00
_cell.angle_gamma   90.00
#
_symmetry.space_group_name_H-M   'P 1'
#
loop_
_entity.id
_entity.type
_entity.pdbx_description
1 polymer ?
#
loop_
_entity_poly.entity_id
_entity_poly.type
_entity_poly.pdbx_seq_one_letter_code
_entity_poly.pdbx_strand_id
1 'polypeptide(L)'
;SNGKLTYTNIVTVYVTLPQPKTFYNDVTQDGGICGNNLVKDALDTLKAMPDYNSTLVPLFDALTVDNNNYVIACNVFFAGANSGVWAMGLWPHSSALYYAGAQELTPGGKKIFPYQITDIGNRLAIGTFAHENGHMLCGFPDLYDYDYDSVGGAGVFCLMGSGGGDLNPSQVCAYLKYAAGWATITELTSSSSLLATVSSRGTNFNHFYRFQKPGSSTEYFLAEGRYKTGRDAGLPGCGLLIWHIDELGDN
;
A
#
# COMPACT_ATOMS: atom_id res chain seq x y z
N SER A 1 -5.24 6.92 9.26
CA SER A 1 -6.48 7.15 8.46
C SER A 1 -7.49 8.09 9.16
N ASN A 2 -7.21 8.52 10.40
CA ASN A 2 -8.14 9.36 11.17
C ASN A 2 -9.56 8.76 11.26
N GLY A 3 -9.66 7.44 11.40
CA GLY A 3 -10.92 6.70 11.43
C GLY A 3 -11.62 6.53 10.06
N LYS A 4 -11.04 7.04 8.97
CA LYS A 4 -11.62 6.95 7.62
C LYS A 4 -11.46 5.58 6.96
N LEU A 5 -10.44 4.82 7.36
CA LEU A 5 -10.21 3.46 6.88
C LEU A 5 -10.45 2.48 8.03
N THR A 6 -11.44 1.63 7.89
CA THR A 6 -11.66 0.44 8.73
C THR A 6 -11.32 -0.78 7.90
N TYR A 7 -10.47 -1.64 8.40
CA TYR A 7 -9.97 -2.80 7.70
C TYR A 7 -9.98 -4.03 8.59
N THR A 8 -10.73 -5.06 8.17
CA THR A 8 -10.83 -6.34 8.88
C THR A 8 -10.51 -7.45 7.88
N ASN A 9 -9.65 -8.38 8.26
CA ASN A 9 -9.24 -9.50 7.43
C ASN A 9 -9.94 -10.80 7.86
N ILE A 10 -10.22 -11.63 6.86
CA ILE A 10 -10.45 -13.07 7.05
C ILE A 10 -9.11 -13.74 6.70
N VAL A 11 -8.58 -14.50 7.65
CA VAL A 11 -7.31 -15.21 7.47
C VAL A 11 -7.62 -16.68 7.22
N THR A 12 -7.15 -17.20 6.09
CA THR A 12 -7.29 -18.62 5.74
C THR A 12 -6.13 -19.44 6.30
N VAL A 13 -6.23 -20.75 6.17
CA VAL A 13 -5.12 -21.67 6.48
C VAL A 13 -4.00 -21.53 5.43
N TYR A 14 -2.80 -22.00 5.77
CA TYR A 14 -1.74 -22.16 4.80
C TYR A 14 -2.09 -23.25 3.79
N VAL A 15 -1.83 -22.99 2.52
CA VAL A 15 -2.02 -23.94 1.45
C VAL A 15 -0.69 -24.28 0.80
N THR A 16 -0.53 -25.55 0.41
CA THR A 16 0.59 -26.00 -0.40
C THR A 16 0.16 -26.01 -1.86
N LEU A 17 0.86 -25.24 -2.67
CA LEU A 17 0.53 -25.09 -4.09
C LEU A 17 1.00 -26.30 -4.90
N PRO A 18 0.36 -26.57 -6.07
CA PRO A 18 0.66 -27.77 -6.87
C PRO A 18 2.03 -27.74 -7.55
N GLN A 19 2.59 -26.53 -7.77
CA GLN A 19 3.88 -26.37 -8.41
C GLN A 19 4.97 -25.99 -7.38
N PRO A 20 6.24 -26.30 -7.64
CA PRO A 20 7.34 -25.87 -6.79
C PRO A 20 7.54 -24.37 -6.85
N LYS A 21 8.16 -23.78 -5.82
CA LYS A 21 8.41 -22.34 -5.75
C LYS A 21 9.14 -21.80 -6.99
N THR A 22 10.05 -22.57 -7.58
CA THR A 22 10.80 -22.18 -8.77
C THR A 22 9.92 -21.94 -10.00
N PHE A 23 8.74 -22.55 -10.05
CA PHE A 23 7.76 -22.28 -11.10
C PHE A 23 7.15 -20.88 -10.94
N TYR A 24 6.75 -20.50 -9.73
CA TYR A 24 6.18 -19.18 -9.47
C TYR A 24 7.25 -18.09 -9.40
N ASN A 25 8.49 -18.43 -9.05
CA ASN A 25 9.60 -17.47 -8.89
C ASN A 25 10.55 -17.51 -10.10
N ASP A 26 10.00 -17.53 -11.30
CA ASP A 26 10.78 -17.50 -12.54
C ASP A 26 11.22 -16.04 -12.82
N VAL A 27 12.47 -15.74 -12.52
CA VAL A 27 13.05 -14.40 -12.69
C VAL A 27 13.25 -13.99 -14.18
N THR A 28 12.89 -14.85 -15.11
CA THR A 28 12.82 -14.50 -16.54
C THR A 28 11.45 -13.97 -16.94
N GLN A 29 10.48 -14.00 -16.02
CA GLN A 29 9.13 -13.54 -16.22
C GLN A 29 8.82 -12.33 -15.34
N ASP A 30 7.93 -11.47 -15.84
CA ASP A 30 7.36 -10.34 -15.12
C ASP A 30 6.69 -10.79 -13.81
N GLY A 31 6.89 -10.01 -12.74
CA GLY A 31 6.35 -10.32 -11.42
C GLY A 31 4.84 -10.40 -11.37
N GLY A 32 4.14 -9.63 -12.22
CA GLY A 32 2.69 -9.70 -12.36
C GLY A 32 2.21 -11.05 -12.92
N ILE A 33 2.92 -11.65 -13.88
CA ILE A 33 2.62 -12.99 -14.40
C ILE A 33 2.83 -14.02 -13.28
N CYS A 34 3.98 -13.95 -12.60
CA CYS A 34 4.33 -14.84 -11.51
C CYS A 34 3.32 -14.74 -10.34
N GLY A 35 2.96 -13.52 -9.96
CA GLY A 35 1.95 -13.25 -8.94
C GLY A 35 0.56 -13.76 -9.32
N ASN A 36 0.12 -13.55 -10.57
CA ASN A 36 -1.16 -14.06 -11.05
C ASN A 36 -1.25 -15.59 -10.97
N ASN A 37 -0.18 -16.30 -11.39
CA ASN A 37 -0.12 -17.76 -11.30
C ASN A 37 -0.19 -18.24 -9.84
N LEU A 38 0.57 -17.59 -8.96
CA LEU A 38 0.59 -17.93 -7.53
C LEU A 38 -0.77 -17.71 -6.88
N VAL A 39 -1.39 -16.55 -7.10
CA VAL A 39 -2.70 -16.21 -6.49
C VAL A 39 -3.79 -17.12 -7.02
N LYS A 40 -3.82 -17.38 -8.33
CA LYS A 40 -4.79 -18.29 -8.95
C LYS A 40 -4.69 -19.70 -8.35
N ASP A 41 -3.50 -20.28 -8.32
CA ASP A 41 -3.30 -21.64 -7.82
C ASP A 41 -3.58 -21.72 -6.30
N ALA A 42 -3.33 -20.65 -5.54
CA ALA A 42 -3.70 -20.58 -4.13
C ALA A 42 -5.23 -20.61 -3.94
N LEU A 43 -5.97 -19.84 -4.75
CA LEU A 43 -7.43 -19.84 -4.71
C LEU A 43 -8.01 -21.18 -5.17
N ASP A 44 -7.46 -21.79 -6.22
CA ASP A 44 -7.92 -23.10 -6.69
C ASP A 44 -7.64 -24.21 -5.64
N THR A 45 -6.50 -24.14 -4.97
CA THR A 45 -6.17 -25.04 -3.86
C THR A 45 -7.15 -24.88 -2.68
N LEU A 46 -7.49 -23.64 -2.32
CA LEU A 46 -8.50 -23.38 -1.28
C LEU A 46 -9.87 -23.94 -1.68
N LYS A 47 -10.31 -23.71 -2.91
CA LYS A 47 -11.61 -24.20 -3.42
C LYS A 47 -11.70 -25.74 -3.48
N ALA A 48 -10.57 -26.41 -3.65
CA ALA A 48 -10.51 -27.88 -3.63
C ALA A 48 -10.56 -28.50 -2.23
N MET A 49 -10.52 -27.70 -1.17
CA MET A 49 -10.62 -28.20 0.20
C MET A 49 -12.00 -28.77 0.49
N PRO A 50 -12.11 -29.93 1.21
CA PRO A 50 -13.40 -30.57 1.46
C PRO A 50 -14.40 -29.70 2.21
N ASP A 51 -13.93 -28.81 3.06
CA ASP A 51 -14.72 -27.89 3.88
C ASP A 51 -14.87 -26.48 3.30
N TYR A 52 -14.40 -26.25 2.06
CA TYR A 52 -14.46 -24.92 1.43
C TYR A 52 -15.88 -24.32 1.48
N ASN A 53 -16.87 -25.08 0.99
CA ASN A 53 -18.24 -24.61 0.92
C ASN A 53 -18.90 -24.44 2.29
N SER A 54 -18.56 -25.26 3.26
CA SER A 54 -19.18 -25.21 4.60
C SER A 54 -18.50 -24.24 5.55
N THR A 55 -17.21 -23.99 5.37
CA THR A 55 -16.40 -23.19 6.31
C THR A 55 -15.97 -21.85 5.72
N LEU A 56 -15.42 -21.84 4.49
CA LEU A 56 -14.84 -20.63 3.93
C LEU A 56 -15.86 -19.76 3.18
N VAL A 57 -16.76 -20.36 2.40
CA VAL A 57 -17.77 -19.59 1.64
C VAL A 57 -18.62 -18.70 2.55
N PRO A 58 -19.14 -19.12 3.70
CA PRO A 58 -19.89 -18.22 4.59
C PRO A 58 -19.08 -17.04 5.10
N LEU A 59 -17.77 -17.22 5.32
CA LEU A 59 -16.87 -16.13 5.71
C LEU A 59 -16.65 -15.17 4.53
N PHE A 60 -16.42 -15.71 3.35
CA PHE A 60 -16.18 -14.91 2.14
C PHE A 60 -17.43 -14.16 1.66
N ASP A 61 -18.62 -14.70 1.90
CA ASP A 61 -19.88 -14.01 1.64
C ASP A 61 -20.08 -12.76 2.50
N ALA A 62 -19.38 -12.65 3.64
CA ALA A 62 -19.36 -11.45 4.46
C ALA A 62 -18.39 -10.36 3.98
N LEU A 63 -17.49 -10.64 3.00
CA LEU A 63 -16.52 -9.69 2.50
C LEU A 63 -17.19 -8.54 1.74
N THR A 64 -16.64 -7.35 1.89
CA THR A 64 -17.04 -6.17 1.10
C THR A 64 -16.53 -6.30 -0.33
N VAL A 65 -17.36 -5.91 -1.29
CA VAL A 65 -17.04 -5.90 -2.72
C VAL A 65 -17.30 -4.51 -3.31
N ASP A 66 -16.68 -4.26 -4.45
CA ASP A 66 -16.98 -3.10 -5.30
C ASP A 66 -18.20 -3.34 -6.21
N ASN A 67 -18.47 -2.40 -7.12
CA ASN A 67 -19.57 -2.47 -8.08
C ASN A 67 -19.45 -3.60 -9.11
N ASN A 68 -18.28 -4.23 -9.24
CA ASN A 68 -18.01 -5.35 -10.12
C ASN A 68 -18.04 -6.70 -9.40
N ASN A 69 -18.45 -6.71 -8.13
CA ASN A 69 -18.36 -7.84 -7.20
C ASN A 69 -16.91 -8.29 -6.91
N TYR A 70 -15.92 -7.42 -7.07
CA TYR A 70 -14.56 -7.71 -6.69
C TYR A 70 -14.36 -7.43 -5.19
N VAL A 71 -13.82 -8.41 -4.47
CA VAL A 71 -13.41 -8.22 -3.07
C VAL A 71 -12.39 -7.08 -3.01
N ILE A 72 -12.61 -6.14 -2.09
CA ILE A 72 -11.82 -4.89 -1.99
C ILE A 72 -10.32 -5.16 -1.84
N ALA A 73 -9.95 -6.25 -1.15
CA ALA A 73 -8.54 -6.58 -0.94
C ALA A 73 -8.33 -8.09 -0.80
N CYS A 74 -7.32 -8.60 -1.48
CA CYS A 74 -6.79 -9.94 -1.33
C CYS A 74 -5.31 -9.85 -0.98
N ASN A 75 -4.94 -10.31 0.21
CA ASN A 75 -3.56 -10.33 0.67
C ASN A 75 -3.02 -11.75 0.61
N VAL A 76 -1.95 -11.95 -0.13
CA VAL A 76 -1.30 -13.25 -0.25
C VAL A 76 0.12 -13.16 0.26
N PHE A 77 0.43 -14.04 1.22
CA PHE A 77 1.77 -14.19 1.75
C PHE A 77 2.38 -15.47 1.22
N PHE A 78 3.54 -15.38 0.57
CA PHE A 78 4.25 -16.57 0.10
C PHE A 78 5.47 -16.88 0.95
N ALA A 79 5.74 -18.17 1.14
CA ALA A 79 6.83 -18.66 1.99
C ALA A 79 8.21 -18.44 1.37
N GLY A 80 9.19 -18.11 2.20
CA GLY A 80 10.58 -17.85 1.85
C GLY A 80 10.78 -16.46 1.24
N ALA A 81 12.03 -16.13 0.89
CA ALA A 81 12.38 -14.82 0.34
C ALA A 81 11.78 -14.59 -1.06
N ASN A 82 11.62 -13.32 -1.43
CA ASN A 82 11.26 -12.90 -2.78
C ASN A 82 12.39 -13.21 -3.79
N SER A 83 12.18 -12.86 -5.06
CA SER A 83 13.12 -13.14 -6.15
C SER A 83 14.49 -12.45 -5.98
N GLY A 84 14.53 -11.32 -5.26
CA GLY A 84 15.70 -10.44 -5.22
C GLY A 84 15.96 -9.66 -6.51
N VAL A 85 15.11 -9.84 -7.53
CA VAL A 85 15.21 -9.12 -8.82
C VAL A 85 13.99 -8.24 -8.97
N TRP A 86 14.22 -6.93 -9.07
CA TRP A 86 13.15 -5.93 -9.11
C TRP A 86 12.14 -6.22 -10.23
N ALA A 87 10.85 -6.21 -9.89
CA ALA A 87 9.71 -6.47 -10.77
C ALA A 87 9.68 -7.85 -11.47
N MET A 88 10.60 -8.77 -11.15
CA MET A 88 10.70 -10.07 -11.81
C MET A 88 10.46 -11.22 -10.81
N GLY A 89 9.90 -12.31 -11.29
CA GLY A 89 9.59 -13.49 -10.45
C GLY A 89 8.59 -13.16 -9.34
N LEU A 90 8.75 -13.79 -8.18
CA LEU A 90 7.94 -13.44 -6.99
C LEU A 90 8.52 -12.20 -6.31
N TRP A 91 8.21 -11.05 -6.87
CA TRP A 91 8.49 -9.74 -6.29
C TRP A 91 7.26 -9.24 -5.53
N PRO A 92 7.39 -8.68 -4.31
CA PRO A 92 6.27 -8.04 -3.60
C PRO A 92 5.68 -6.92 -4.43
N HIS A 93 4.36 -6.96 -4.62
CA HIS A 93 3.65 -5.93 -5.37
C HIS A 93 2.15 -5.96 -5.12
N SER A 94 1.48 -4.86 -5.44
CA SER A 94 0.04 -4.74 -5.58
C SER A 94 -0.33 -4.68 -7.06
N SER A 95 -1.30 -5.47 -7.46
CA SER A 95 -1.76 -5.56 -8.86
C SER A 95 -3.16 -6.14 -8.94
N ALA A 96 -3.56 -6.56 -10.13
CA ALA A 96 -4.78 -7.32 -10.36
C ALA A 96 -4.51 -8.55 -11.22
N LEU A 97 -5.49 -9.47 -11.24
CA LEU A 97 -5.39 -10.73 -11.96
C LEU A 97 -5.59 -10.54 -13.48
N TYR A 98 -4.81 -9.64 -14.08
CA TYR A 98 -4.92 -9.31 -15.50
C TYR A 98 -4.64 -10.50 -16.42
N TYR A 99 -3.71 -11.40 -16.04
CA TYR A 99 -3.33 -12.56 -16.83
C TYR A 99 -4.22 -13.78 -16.54
N ALA A 100 -4.64 -13.96 -15.27
CA ALA A 100 -5.45 -15.09 -14.85
C ALA A 100 -6.97 -14.83 -14.96
N GLY A 101 -7.36 -13.56 -15.10
CA GLY A 101 -8.74 -13.13 -15.01
C GLY A 101 -9.28 -13.14 -13.57
N ALA A 102 -10.38 -12.46 -13.34
CA ALA A 102 -11.04 -12.45 -12.04
C ALA A 102 -11.44 -13.88 -11.60
N GLN A 103 -11.06 -14.27 -10.40
CA GLN A 103 -11.29 -15.59 -9.86
C GLN A 103 -12.55 -15.60 -9.00
N GLU A 104 -13.52 -16.43 -9.36
CA GLU A 104 -14.73 -16.62 -8.58
C GLU A 104 -14.39 -17.16 -7.18
N LEU A 105 -14.94 -16.53 -6.16
CA LEU A 105 -14.66 -16.85 -4.76
C LEU A 105 -15.85 -17.52 -4.07
N THR A 106 -17.06 -17.07 -4.37
CA THR A 106 -18.28 -17.66 -3.78
C THR A 106 -19.35 -17.91 -4.85
N PRO A 107 -20.27 -18.87 -4.63
CA PRO A 107 -21.42 -19.10 -5.51
C PRO A 107 -22.30 -17.86 -5.69
N GLY A 108 -22.25 -16.90 -4.74
CA GLY A 108 -22.92 -15.61 -4.79
C GLY A 108 -22.28 -14.60 -5.75
N GLY A 109 -21.22 -14.99 -6.47
CA GLY A 109 -20.57 -14.20 -7.51
C GLY A 109 -19.52 -13.22 -7.02
N LYS A 110 -19.09 -13.30 -5.75
CA LYS A 110 -17.92 -12.53 -5.30
C LYS A 110 -16.66 -13.08 -5.93
N LYS A 111 -15.75 -12.19 -6.31
CA LYS A 111 -14.53 -12.53 -7.07
C LYS A 111 -13.32 -11.85 -6.46
N ILE A 112 -12.17 -12.50 -6.60
CA ILE A 112 -10.86 -11.88 -6.40
C ILE A 112 -10.39 -11.30 -7.73
N PHE A 113 -10.00 -10.03 -7.74
CA PHE A 113 -9.35 -9.38 -8.86
C PHE A 113 -8.18 -8.53 -8.40
N PRO A 114 -8.33 -7.49 -7.52
CA PRO A 114 -7.19 -6.83 -6.93
C PRO A 114 -6.52 -7.76 -5.91
N TYR A 115 -5.20 -7.75 -5.89
CA TYR A 115 -4.41 -8.49 -4.92
C TYR A 115 -3.11 -7.77 -4.59
N GLN A 116 -2.51 -8.13 -3.47
CA GLN A 116 -1.11 -7.90 -3.20
C GLN A 116 -0.43 -9.20 -2.79
N ILE A 117 0.85 -9.35 -3.12
CA ILE A 117 1.71 -10.41 -2.61
C ILE A 117 2.87 -9.84 -1.81
N THR A 118 3.21 -10.52 -0.72
CA THR A 118 4.37 -10.18 0.12
C THR A 118 5.05 -11.46 0.57
N ASP A 119 6.37 -11.46 0.61
CA ASP A 119 7.13 -12.61 1.09
C ASP A 119 7.12 -12.73 2.62
N ILE A 120 7.13 -13.98 3.08
CA ILE A 120 7.48 -14.31 4.46
C ILE A 120 8.87 -14.95 4.41
N GLY A 121 9.90 -14.11 4.49
CA GLY A 121 11.29 -14.55 4.55
C GLY A 121 11.63 -15.11 5.94
N ASN A 122 12.70 -14.61 6.56
CA ASN A 122 13.03 -14.94 7.94
C ASN A 122 12.10 -14.29 8.97
N ARG A 123 11.38 -13.25 8.57
CA ARG A 123 10.36 -12.52 9.33
C ARG A 123 9.42 -11.81 8.37
N LEU A 124 8.20 -11.53 8.83
CA LEU A 124 7.26 -10.72 8.09
C LEU A 124 7.68 -9.26 8.12
N ALA A 125 7.93 -8.67 6.95
CA ALA A 125 8.23 -7.26 6.77
C ALA A 125 6.91 -6.48 6.67
N ILE A 126 6.43 -5.92 7.78
CA ILE A 126 5.17 -5.17 7.80
C ILE A 126 5.23 -3.91 6.93
N GLY A 127 6.42 -3.38 6.69
CA GLY A 127 6.61 -2.21 5.86
C GLY A 127 6.20 -2.44 4.41
N THR A 128 6.73 -3.50 3.79
CA THR A 128 6.34 -3.91 2.44
C THR A 128 4.85 -4.21 2.35
N PHE A 129 4.33 -5.02 3.30
CA PHE A 129 2.90 -5.30 3.36
C PHE A 129 2.03 -4.03 3.45
N ALA A 130 2.43 -3.06 4.27
CA ALA A 130 1.70 -1.81 4.42
C ALA A 130 1.80 -0.92 3.18
N HIS A 131 2.95 -0.93 2.49
CA HIS A 131 3.19 -0.24 1.22
C HIS A 131 2.25 -0.78 0.13
N GLU A 132 2.24 -2.09 -0.10
CA GLU A 132 1.39 -2.73 -1.10
C GLU A 132 -0.11 -2.55 -0.81
N ASN A 133 -0.49 -2.54 0.47
CA ASN A 133 -1.87 -2.18 0.85
C ASN A 133 -2.17 -0.69 0.66
N GLY A 134 -1.17 0.18 0.70
CA GLY A 134 -1.30 1.58 0.32
C GLY A 134 -1.76 1.73 -1.13
N HIS A 135 -1.16 0.97 -2.04
CA HIS A 135 -1.61 0.89 -3.43
C HIS A 135 -3.02 0.30 -3.53
N MET A 136 -3.21 -0.91 -3.00
CA MET A 136 -4.44 -1.69 -3.20
C MET A 136 -5.67 -1.04 -2.57
N LEU A 137 -5.57 -0.52 -1.34
CA LEU A 137 -6.71 -0.02 -0.58
C LEU A 137 -6.95 1.48 -0.76
N CYS A 138 -5.89 2.23 -1.00
CA CYS A 138 -5.95 3.69 -0.99
C CYS A 138 -5.66 4.32 -2.36
N GLY A 139 -5.23 3.51 -3.33
CA GLY A 139 -4.81 4.01 -4.66
C GLY A 139 -3.60 4.94 -4.59
N PHE A 140 -2.76 4.80 -3.55
CA PHE A 140 -1.58 5.63 -3.43
C PHE A 140 -0.55 5.29 -4.51
N PRO A 141 0.02 6.27 -5.20
CA PRO A 141 1.16 6.05 -6.08
C PRO A 141 2.42 5.80 -5.27
N ASP A 142 3.43 5.24 -5.91
CA ASP A 142 4.79 5.35 -5.40
C ASP A 142 5.25 6.81 -5.42
N LEU A 143 6.06 7.16 -4.43
CA LEU A 143 6.66 8.49 -4.31
C LEU A 143 8.20 8.39 -4.26
N TYR A 144 8.77 7.37 -4.88
CA TYR A 144 10.18 7.29 -5.23
C TYR A 144 10.32 7.50 -6.74
N ASP A 145 11.46 7.98 -7.12
CA ASP A 145 11.80 8.32 -8.49
C ASP A 145 12.09 7.05 -9.30
N TYR A 146 11.32 6.79 -10.35
CA TYR A 146 11.42 5.59 -11.18
C TYR A 146 12.54 5.66 -12.21
N ASP A 147 12.85 6.84 -12.72
CA ASP A 147 13.81 7.03 -13.80
C ASP A 147 15.18 7.52 -13.32
N TYR A 148 15.30 7.80 -12.02
CA TYR A 148 16.53 8.24 -11.36
C TYR A 148 17.06 9.59 -11.87
N ASP A 149 16.21 10.44 -12.36
CA ASP A 149 16.58 11.78 -12.83
C ASP A 149 16.58 12.84 -11.70
N SER A 150 16.08 12.48 -10.54
CA SER A 150 16.03 13.33 -9.35
C SER A 150 16.77 12.71 -8.14
N VAL A 151 16.58 13.30 -6.97
CA VAL A 151 17.22 12.84 -5.72
C VAL A 151 16.41 11.81 -4.93
N GLY A 152 15.44 11.13 -5.55
CA GLY A 152 14.76 9.97 -4.96
C GLY A 152 13.41 10.26 -4.29
N GLY A 153 12.66 11.22 -4.76
CA GLY A 153 11.26 11.45 -4.37
C GLY A 153 11.09 11.77 -2.89
N ALA A 154 10.05 11.19 -2.26
CA ALA A 154 9.73 11.42 -0.85
C ALA A 154 10.70 10.75 0.16
N GLY A 155 11.60 9.90 -0.33
CA GLY A 155 12.60 9.21 0.48
C GLY A 155 12.01 8.44 1.65
N VAL A 156 12.77 8.36 2.73
CA VAL A 156 12.38 7.62 3.95
C VAL A 156 11.27 8.29 4.78
N PHE A 157 10.86 9.49 4.41
CA PHE A 157 9.82 10.23 5.13
C PHE A 157 8.40 9.83 4.73
N CYS A 158 8.23 8.95 3.75
CA CYS A 158 6.94 8.43 3.33
C CYS A 158 6.97 6.91 3.16
N LEU A 159 5.92 6.23 3.62
CA LEU A 159 5.71 4.79 3.39
C LEU A 159 5.78 4.44 1.90
N MET A 160 5.17 5.29 1.05
CA MET A 160 5.13 5.10 -0.41
C MET A 160 6.39 5.61 -1.14
N GLY A 161 7.38 6.08 -0.40
CA GLY A 161 8.74 6.27 -0.85
C GLY A 161 9.62 5.13 -0.34
N SER A 162 10.81 5.47 0.16
CA SER A 162 11.73 4.49 0.77
C SER A 162 11.47 4.26 2.26
N GLY A 163 10.32 4.69 2.78
CA GLY A 163 9.95 4.60 4.20
C GLY A 163 9.36 3.27 4.64
N GLY A 164 9.34 2.26 3.76
CA GLY A 164 8.80 0.92 4.02
C GLY A 164 9.67 0.02 4.91
N GLY A 165 10.42 0.58 5.87
CA GLY A 165 11.30 -0.18 6.76
C GLY A 165 10.59 -1.38 7.41
N ASP A 166 11.31 -2.50 7.55
CA ASP A 166 10.79 -3.84 7.90
C ASP A 166 9.72 -3.88 8.98
N LEU A 167 10.08 -3.44 10.21
CA LEU A 167 9.23 -3.59 11.40
C LEU A 167 8.63 -2.28 11.87
N ASN A 168 9.17 -1.16 11.43
CA ASN A 168 8.70 0.17 11.81
C ASN A 168 8.68 1.10 10.60
N PRO A 169 7.74 0.88 9.66
CA PRO A 169 7.62 1.71 8.49
C PRO A 169 7.20 3.14 8.87
N SER A 170 7.69 4.09 8.12
CA SER A 170 7.27 5.50 8.23
C SER A 170 5.78 5.65 7.94
N GLN A 171 5.21 6.74 8.41
CA GLN A 171 3.85 7.11 8.05
C GLN A 171 3.78 7.49 6.55
N VAL A 172 2.60 7.43 5.96
CA VAL A 172 2.35 8.12 4.70
C VAL A 172 2.49 9.63 4.92
N CYS A 173 3.01 10.34 3.93
CA CYS A 173 3.27 11.78 4.02
C CYS A 173 1.99 12.63 4.02
N ALA A 174 2.14 13.92 4.29
CA ALA A 174 1.04 14.88 4.31
C ALA A 174 0.24 14.89 3.02
N TYR A 175 0.90 14.80 1.86
CA TYR A 175 0.24 14.74 0.55
C TYR A 175 -0.74 13.58 0.44
N LEU A 176 -0.30 12.36 0.72
CA LEU A 176 -1.17 11.18 0.61
C LEU A 176 -2.30 11.19 1.64
N LYS A 177 -2.05 11.70 2.85
CA LYS A 177 -3.11 11.90 3.84
C LYS A 177 -4.14 12.93 3.39
N TYR A 178 -3.69 13.98 2.71
CA TYR A 178 -4.55 15.00 2.12
C TYR A 178 -5.38 14.43 0.97
N ALA A 179 -4.75 13.78 0.01
CA ALA A 179 -5.41 13.15 -1.13
C ALA A 179 -6.46 12.10 -0.71
N ALA A 180 -6.18 11.33 0.35
CA ALA A 180 -7.12 10.35 0.90
C ALA A 180 -8.24 10.97 1.77
N GLY A 181 -8.28 12.29 1.95
CA GLY A 181 -9.24 12.95 2.82
C GLY A 181 -9.06 12.64 4.32
N TRP A 182 -7.87 12.20 4.71
CA TRP A 182 -7.54 11.90 6.12
C TRP A 182 -7.05 13.12 6.88
N ALA A 183 -6.61 14.14 6.15
CA ALA A 183 -6.02 15.35 6.72
C ALA A 183 -7.04 16.46 6.96
N THR A 184 -6.75 17.28 7.97
CA THR A 184 -7.33 18.61 8.14
C THR A 184 -6.31 19.61 7.65
N ILE A 185 -6.72 20.54 6.78
CA ILE A 185 -5.84 21.54 6.18
C ILE A 185 -6.19 22.92 6.72
N THR A 186 -5.17 23.68 7.09
CA THR A 186 -5.26 25.13 7.30
C THR A 186 -4.56 25.84 6.15
N GLU A 187 -5.32 26.63 5.41
CA GLU A 187 -4.78 27.43 4.30
C GLU A 187 -3.96 28.59 4.82
N LEU A 188 -2.78 28.77 4.26
CA LEU A 188 -1.92 29.91 4.49
C LEU A 188 -2.03 30.90 3.34
N THR A 189 -1.99 32.18 3.66
CA THR A 189 -1.93 33.26 2.68
C THR A 189 -0.60 34.00 2.81
N SER A 190 -0.21 34.77 1.81
CA SER A 190 1.02 35.59 1.84
C SER A 190 1.06 36.64 2.99
N SER A 191 -0.09 36.95 3.58
CA SER A 191 -0.23 37.83 4.72
C SER A 191 -0.35 37.13 6.07
N SER A 192 -0.34 35.76 6.07
CA SER A 192 -0.47 34.99 7.30
C SER A 192 0.83 35.04 8.10
N SER A 193 0.85 35.79 9.18
CA SER A 193 1.87 35.68 10.22
C SER A 193 1.32 34.76 11.33
N LEU A 194 1.33 33.45 11.10
CA LEU A 194 0.83 32.50 12.08
C LEU A 194 1.97 31.92 12.90
N LEU A 195 1.86 32.02 14.22
CA LEU A 195 2.51 31.10 15.12
C LEU A 195 1.77 29.75 15.00
N ALA A 196 2.09 28.98 13.96
CA ALA A 196 1.49 27.70 13.74
C ALA A 196 2.23 26.64 14.53
N THR A 197 1.52 25.87 15.33
CA THR A 197 2.09 24.66 15.94
C THR A 197 1.90 23.51 14.98
N VAL A 198 2.93 23.20 14.20
CA VAL A 198 2.95 22.00 13.38
C VAL A 198 3.30 20.83 14.29
N SER A 199 2.30 20.09 14.72
CA SER A 199 2.48 19.05 15.71
C SER A 199 2.28 17.66 15.10
N SER A 200 3.34 16.88 15.10
CA SER A 200 3.24 15.41 15.03
C SER A 200 3.18 14.80 16.44
N ARG A 201 3.23 15.62 17.47
CA ARG A 201 3.22 15.19 18.86
C ARG A 201 1.87 15.50 19.48
N GLY A 202 1.10 14.48 19.82
CA GLY A 202 -0.19 14.64 20.44
C GLY A 202 -1.33 14.12 19.56
N THR A 203 -2.49 14.71 19.67
CA THR A 203 -3.75 14.17 19.15
C THR A 203 -4.02 14.46 17.67
N ASN A 204 -3.13 15.16 16.96
CA ASN A 204 -3.44 15.61 15.60
C ASN A 204 -2.31 15.39 14.57
N PHE A 205 -2.02 14.11 14.30
CA PHE A 205 -1.04 13.69 13.28
C PHE A 205 -1.48 13.93 11.83
N ASN A 206 -2.67 14.48 11.62
CA ASN A 206 -3.27 14.65 10.30
C ASN A 206 -3.68 16.10 10.05
N HIS A 207 -3.11 17.07 10.79
CA HIS A 207 -3.33 18.48 10.55
C HIS A 207 -2.09 19.11 9.92
N PHE A 208 -2.27 19.69 8.74
CA PHE A 208 -1.21 20.29 7.95
C PHE A 208 -1.57 21.70 7.53
N TYR A 209 -0.55 22.46 7.13
CA TYR A 209 -0.71 23.81 6.59
C TYR A 209 -0.40 23.76 5.09
N ARG A 210 -1.28 24.34 4.29
CA ARG A 210 -1.12 24.43 2.83
C ARG A 210 -0.91 25.87 2.40
N PHE A 211 0.07 26.07 1.54
CA PHE A 211 0.29 27.33 0.83
C PHE A 211 0.15 27.06 -0.67
N GLN A 212 -0.91 27.60 -1.27
CA GLN A 212 -1.14 27.49 -2.70
C GLN A 212 -0.20 28.42 -3.47
N LYS A 213 0.48 27.91 -4.48
CA LYS A 213 1.30 28.75 -5.38
C LYS A 213 0.39 29.74 -6.09
N PRO A 214 0.71 31.05 -6.06
CA PRO A 214 -0.09 32.04 -6.74
C PRO A 214 -0.18 31.75 -8.25
N GLY A 215 -1.42 31.73 -8.77
CA GLY A 215 -1.67 31.48 -10.19
C GLY A 215 -1.70 30.01 -10.62
N SER A 216 -1.47 29.08 -9.70
CA SER A 216 -1.61 27.64 -9.96
C SER A 216 -2.76 27.06 -9.13
N SER A 217 -3.52 26.12 -9.71
CA SER A 217 -4.52 25.32 -8.99
C SER A 217 -3.99 23.95 -8.56
N THR A 218 -2.86 23.50 -9.13
CA THR A 218 -2.29 22.16 -8.98
C THR A 218 -0.97 22.13 -8.22
N GLU A 219 -0.31 23.29 -8.06
CA GLU A 219 1.00 23.39 -7.42
C GLU A 219 0.90 24.11 -6.08
N TYR A 220 1.34 23.46 -5.00
CA TYR A 220 1.25 23.97 -3.63
C TYR A 220 2.31 23.35 -2.72
N PHE A 221 2.41 23.90 -1.52
CA PHE A 221 3.28 23.40 -0.46
C PHE A 221 2.47 22.90 0.71
N LEU A 222 2.89 21.79 1.32
CA LEU A 222 2.34 21.30 2.58
C LEU A 222 3.43 21.33 3.66
N ALA A 223 3.11 21.91 4.79
CA ALA A 223 3.98 21.91 5.96
C ALA A 223 3.54 20.82 6.95
N GLU A 224 4.45 19.91 7.29
CA GLU A 224 4.26 18.77 8.17
C GLU A 224 5.33 18.75 9.26
N GLY A 225 4.93 18.50 10.51
CA GLY A 225 5.88 18.26 11.60
C GLY A 225 6.18 16.78 11.76
N ARG A 226 7.46 16.41 11.87
CA ARG A 226 7.91 15.06 12.17
C ARG A 226 8.78 15.01 13.41
N TYR A 227 8.59 13.96 14.22
CA TYR A 227 9.39 13.72 15.42
C TYR A 227 9.85 12.26 15.43
N LYS A 228 11.08 12.04 15.92
CA LYS A 228 11.67 10.66 16.00
C LYS A 228 11.03 9.85 17.13
N THR A 229 9.72 9.64 17.07
CA THR A 229 8.97 8.83 18.05
C THR A 229 7.92 7.96 17.36
N GLY A 230 7.56 6.84 17.98
CA GLY A 230 6.57 5.92 17.43
C GLY A 230 7.00 5.40 16.06
N ARG A 231 6.15 5.53 15.07
CA ARG A 231 6.44 5.12 13.67
C ARG A 231 7.58 5.91 13.04
N ASP A 232 7.79 7.13 13.47
CA ASP A 232 8.85 8.00 12.96
C ASP A 232 10.19 7.83 13.72
N ALA A 233 10.30 6.86 14.63
CA ALA A 233 11.52 6.65 15.42
C ALA A 233 12.77 6.35 14.56
N GLY A 234 12.57 5.76 13.40
CA GLY A 234 13.64 5.42 12.43
C GLY A 234 14.03 6.57 11.50
N LEU A 235 13.35 7.72 11.53
CA LEU A 235 13.68 8.84 10.66
C LEU A 235 15.09 9.38 10.92
N PRO A 236 15.79 9.88 9.88
CA PRO A 236 17.13 10.44 10.05
C PRO A 236 17.14 11.73 10.86
N GLY A 237 16.04 12.48 10.84
CA GLY A 237 15.88 13.75 11.55
C GLY A 237 14.47 13.97 12.06
N CYS A 238 14.27 15.10 12.77
CA CYS A 238 12.97 15.58 13.20
C CYS A 238 12.89 17.09 12.94
N GLY A 239 11.67 17.60 12.83
CA GLY A 239 11.41 19.03 12.60
C GLY A 239 10.28 19.26 11.61
N LEU A 240 10.36 20.39 10.94
CA LEU A 240 9.42 20.79 9.91
C LEU A 240 9.85 20.22 8.57
N LEU A 241 8.94 19.51 7.91
CA LEU A 241 9.04 19.12 6.51
C LEU A 241 8.18 20.07 5.68
N ILE A 242 8.71 20.49 4.54
CA ILE A 242 7.96 21.22 3.51
C ILE A 242 7.92 20.34 2.29
N TRP A 243 6.72 19.90 1.92
CA TRP A 243 6.44 19.13 0.71
C TRP A 243 6.10 20.10 -0.41
N HIS A 244 6.82 20.07 -1.51
CA HIS A 244 6.42 20.71 -2.76
C HIS A 244 5.61 19.71 -3.57
N ILE A 245 4.39 20.05 -3.88
CA ILE A 245 3.45 19.21 -4.64
C ILE A 245 3.17 19.91 -5.96
N ASP A 246 3.35 19.18 -7.04
CA ASP A 246 2.84 19.52 -8.37
C ASP A 246 2.01 18.33 -8.86
N GLU A 247 0.68 18.47 -8.88
CA GLU A 247 -0.23 17.41 -9.31
C GLU A 247 -0.19 17.14 -10.84
N LEU A 248 0.55 17.96 -11.58
CA LEU A 248 0.81 17.76 -13.00
C LEU A 248 2.26 17.29 -13.25
N GLY A 249 3.05 17.15 -12.20
CA GLY A 249 4.40 16.60 -12.27
C GLY A 249 4.38 15.14 -12.69
N ASP A 250 5.45 14.71 -13.32
CA ASP A 250 5.71 13.32 -13.66
C ASP A 250 6.56 12.65 -12.58
N ASN A 251 6.54 11.30 -12.52
CA ASN A 251 7.26 10.52 -11.52
C ASN A 251 8.15 9.48 -12.21
#